data_de4565900bb8f0fed092104257ecc596
#
_entry.id   de4565900bb8f0fed092104257ecc596
#
_cell.length_a   1.000
_cell.length_b   1.000
_cell.length_c   1.000
_cell.angle_alpha   90.00
_cell.angle_beta   90.00
_cell.angle_gamma   90.00
#
_symmetry.space_group_name_H-M   'P 1'
#
loop_
_entity.id
_entity.type
_entity.pdbx_description
1 polymer ?
#
loop_
_entity_poly.entity_id
_entity_poly.type
_entity_poly.pdbx_seq_one_letter_code
_entity_poly.pdbx_strand_id
1 'polypeptide(L)'
;FMVYLSTTQHIFEVQYGLGEDFPLIFASLAVGVGFATYLNGVFVVKIGMKRIALVSLAAYSLTSLIYVLMFVNQSNPPLWVLLVFFALQFTALGFLFGNLRALAMQPIGHIAGVGAAINGFISTVMGVGIASLIGAYVSTTVWPLFLGFTGCGFASMVIFLLNKPLQRTI
;
A
#
# COMPACT_ATOMS: atom_id res chain seq x y z
N PHE A 1 -1.17 3.90 1.58
CA PHE A 1 -1.61 3.46 2.91
C PHE A 1 -2.14 4.62 3.75
N MET A 2 -1.43 5.77 3.78
CA MET A 2 -1.86 6.96 4.55
C MET A 2 -3.28 7.42 4.20
N VAL A 3 -3.66 7.40 2.93
CA VAL A 3 -5.03 7.77 2.53
C VAL A 3 -6.07 6.81 3.10
N TYR A 4 -5.79 5.50 3.14
CA TYR A 4 -6.67 4.55 3.82
C TYR A 4 -6.82 4.89 5.30
N LEU A 5 -5.73 5.13 6.02
CA LEU A 5 -5.79 5.46 7.45
C LEU A 5 -6.64 6.71 7.72
N SER A 6 -6.56 7.72 6.84
CA SER A 6 -7.30 8.97 7.01
C SER A 6 -8.78 8.88 6.60
N THR A 7 -9.16 7.90 5.78
CA THR A 7 -10.53 7.77 5.24
C THR A 7 -11.28 6.55 5.74
N THR A 8 -10.61 5.62 6.40
CA THR A 8 -11.17 4.31 6.76
C THR A 8 -12.39 4.43 7.69
N GLN A 9 -12.33 5.33 8.68
CA GLN A 9 -13.47 5.57 9.56
C GLN A 9 -14.68 6.07 8.76
N HIS A 10 -14.48 7.07 7.91
CA HIS A 10 -15.55 7.59 7.06
C HIS A 10 -16.15 6.51 6.13
N ILE A 11 -15.29 5.67 5.55
CA ILE A 11 -15.75 4.57 4.68
C ILE A 11 -16.63 3.61 5.46
N PHE A 12 -16.15 3.05 6.58
CA PHE A 12 -16.87 1.99 7.27
C PHE A 12 -18.05 2.51 8.10
N GLU A 13 -17.92 3.66 8.77
CA GLU A 13 -19.01 4.20 9.59
C GLU A 13 -20.08 4.92 8.75
N VAL A 14 -19.67 5.78 7.81
CA VAL A 14 -20.64 6.62 7.07
C VAL A 14 -21.14 5.94 5.80
N GLN A 15 -20.23 5.38 4.97
CA GLN A 15 -20.65 4.79 3.69
C GLN A 15 -21.24 3.40 3.84
N TYR A 16 -20.81 2.61 4.84
CA TYR A 16 -21.29 1.24 5.10
C TYR A 16 -22.12 1.09 6.36
N GLY A 17 -22.22 2.10 7.21
CA GLY A 17 -23.05 2.08 8.42
C GLY A 17 -22.57 1.15 9.52
N LEU A 18 -21.26 0.87 9.61
CA LEU A 18 -20.66 -0.14 10.49
C LEU A 18 -20.03 0.47 11.76
N GLY A 19 -20.67 1.48 12.37
CA GLY A 19 -20.09 2.25 13.47
C GLY A 19 -19.49 1.41 14.60
N GLU A 20 -20.23 0.44 15.15
CA GLU A 20 -19.77 -0.41 16.25
C GLU A 20 -18.79 -1.51 15.79
N ASP A 21 -18.91 -1.99 14.57
CA ASP A 21 -18.06 -3.06 14.01
C ASP A 21 -16.76 -2.56 13.40
N PHE A 22 -16.63 -1.24 13.18
CA PHE A 22 -15.45 -0.64 12.56
C PHE A 22 -14.12 -1.06 13.22
N PRO A 23 -13.97 -1.03 14.58
CA PRO A 23 -12.70 -1.41 15.20
C PRO A 23 -12.31 -2.86 14.92
N LEU A 24 -13.28 -3.77 14.85
CA LEU A 24 -13.03 -5.19 14.57
C LEU A 24 -12.56 -5.40 13.13
N ILE A 25 -13.21 -4.73 12.19
CA ILE A 25 -12.83 -4.78 10.76
C ILE A 25 -11.43 -4.20 10.57
N PHE A 26 -11.16 -3.04 11.15
CA PHE A 26 -9.86 -2.39 11.09
C PHE A 26 -8.75 -3.29 11.67
N ALA A 27 -9.00 -3.88 12.84
CA ALA A 27 -8.06 -4.80 13.48
C ALA A 27 -7.81 -6.06 12.65
N SER A 28 -8.85 -6.64 12.03
CA SER A 28 -8.71 -7.83 11.19
C SER A 28 -7.82 -7.58 9.97
N LEU A 29 -7.99 -6.44 9.33
CA LEU A 29 -7.13 -6.04 8.20
C LEU A 29 -5.70 -5.76 8.65
N ALA A 30 -5.50 -5.16 9.83
CA ALA A 30 -4.17 -4.93 10.42
C ALA A 30 -3.44 -6.25 10.74
N VAL A 31 -4.16 -7.24 11.28
CA VAL A 31 -3.62 -8.60 11.50
C VAL A 31 -3.19 -9.22 10.17
N GLY A 32 -3.96 -9.03 9.09
CA GLY A 32 -3.58 -9.47 7.74
C GLY A 32 -2.25 -8.89 7.25
N VAL A 33 -2.03 -7.58 7.48
CA VAL A 33 -0.73 -6.93 7.18
C VAL A 33 0.41 -7.55 8.01
N GLY A 34 0.18 -7.76 9.31
CA GLY A 34 1.15 -8.37 10.20
C GLY A 34 1.55 -9.78 9.75
N PHE A 35 0.56 -10.59 9.38
CA PHE A 35 0.79 -11.94 8.87
C PHE A 35 1.55 -11.93 7.53
N ALA A 36 1.18 -11.06 6.61
CA ALA A 36 1.91 -10.90 5.35
C ALA A 36 3.36 -10.45 5.57
N THR A 37 3.59 -9.56 6.52
CA THR A 37 4.94 -9.11 6.90
C THR A 37 5.76 -10.25 7.50
N TYR A 38 5.15 -11.09 8.33
CA TYR A 38 5.80 -12.29 8.86
C TYR A 38 6.19 -13.27 7.75
N LEU A 39 5.28 -13.57 6.83
CA LEU A 39 5.54 -14.40 5.67
C LEU A 39 6.65 -13.81 4.79
N ASN A 40 6.67 -12.48 4.62
CA ASN A 40 7.75 -11.82 3.90
C ASN A 40 9.13 -12.15 4.50
N GLY A 41 9.26 -12.15 5.84
CA GLY A 41 10.50 -12.53 6.52
C GLY A 41 10.98 -13.94 6.15
N VAL A 42 10.05 -14.88 5.97
CA VAL A 42 10.36 -16.26 5.56
C VAL A 42 10.76 -16.34 4.08
N PHE A 43 10.02 -15.67 3.21
CA PHE A 43 10.24 -15.78 1.76
C PHE A 43 11.41 -14.94 1.25
N VAL A 44 11.73 -13.81 1.90
CA VAL A 44 12.76 -12.89 1.42
C VAL A 44 14.13 -13.51 1.35
N VAL A 45 14.44 -14.43 2.26
CA VAL A 45 15.72 -15.17 2.30
C VAL A 45 15.90 -16.06 1.07
N LYS A 46 14.81 -16.63 0.55
CA LYS A 46 14.83 -17.56 -0.60
C LYS A 46 14.69 -16.85 -1.94
N ILE A 47 13.81 -15.85 -2.01
CA ILE A 47 13.38 -15.22 -3.27
C ILE A 47 14.17 -13.94 -3.53
N GLY A 48 14.57 -13.23 -2.48
CA GLY A 48 15.27 -11.95 -2.52
C GLY A 48 14.32 -10.75 -2.55
N MET A 49 14.73 -9.68 -1.87
CA MET A 49 13.94 -8.46 -1.67
C MET A 49 13.42 -7.82 -2.96
N LYS A 50 14.27 -7.76 -4.00
CA LYS A 50 13.92 -7.09 -5.25
C LYS A 50 12.81 -7.78 -6.01
N ARG A 51 12.83 -9.12 -6.07
CA ARG A 51 11.79 -9.91 -6.74
C ARG A 51 10.47 -9.83 -5.99
N ILE A 52 10.51 -9.97 -4.66
CA ILE A 52 9.30 -9.84 -3.84
C ILE A 52 8.70 -8.44 -3.99
N ALA A 53 9.50 -7.37 -3.89
CA ALA A 53 9.02 -6.02 -4.05
C ALA A 53 8.36 -5.80 -5.43
N LEU A 54 8.95 -6.31 -6.51
CA LEU A 54 8.40 -6.19 -7.85
C LEU A 54 7.06 -6.93 -8.01
N VAL A 55 7.01 -8.18 -7.56
CA VAL A 55 5.79 -9.00 -7.65
C VAL A 55 4.67 -8.40 -6.79
N SER A 56 4.99 -7.98 -5.58
CA SER A 56 4.00 -7.37 -4.68
C SER A 56 3.52 -6.01 -5.19
N LEU A 57 4.39 -5.22 -5.81
CA LEU A 57 4.02 -3.95 -6.43
C LEU A 57 3.12 -4.17 -7.65
N ALA A 58 3.41 -5.19 -8.46
CA ALA A 58 2.55 -5.58 -9.58
C ALA A 58 1.18 -6.07 -9.08
N ALA A 59 1.15 -6.93 -8.07
CA ALA A 59 -0.09 -7.41 -7.46
C ALA A 59 -0.92 -6.25 -6.87
N TYR A 60 -0.28 -5.33 -6.15
CA TYR A 60 -0.91 -4.13 -5.60
C TYR A 60 -1.57 -3.28 -6.70
N SER A 61 -0.80 -2.97 -7.75
CA SER A 61 -1.28 -2.13 -8.86
C SER A 61 -2.39 -2.82 -9.65
N LEU A 62 -2.27 -4.12 -9.89
CA LEU A 62 -3.27 -4.89 -10.62
C LEU A 62 -4.58 -5.02 -9.84
N THR A 63 -4.51 -5.33 -8.53
CA THR A 63 -5.69 -5.43 -7.67
C THR A 63 -6.45 -4.11 -7.63
N SER A 64 -5.76 -2.98 -7.47
CA SER A 64 -6.41 -1.67 -7.47
C SER A 64 -6.99 -1.31 -8.83
N LEU A 65 -6.31 -1.64 -9.92
CA LEU A 65 -6.81 -1.41 -11.28
C LEU A 65 -8.08 -2.24 -11.55
N ILE A 66 -8.10 -3.50 -11.14
CA ILE A 66 -9.28 -4.36 -11.29
C ILE A 66 -10.49 -3.74 -10.55
N TYR A 67 -10.28 -3.28 -9.32
CA TYR A 67 -11.35 -2.58 -8.58
C TYR A 67 -11.88 -1.36 -9.35
N VAL A 68 -10.97 -0.52 -9.82
CA VAL A 68 -11.33 0.70 -10.55
C VAL A 68 -12.15 0.38 -11.81
N LEU A 69 -11.76 -0.66 -12.56
CA LEU A 69 -12.47 -1.07 -13.79
C LEU A 69 -13.82 -1.72 -13.50
N MET A 70 -13.92 -2.50 -12.43
CA MET A 70 -15.17 -3.17 -12.06
C MET A 70 -16.22 -2.22 -11.53
N PHE A 71 -15.84 -1.17 -10.81
CA PHE A 71 -16.76 -0.28 -10.09
C PHE A 71 -16.77 1.16 -10.63
N VAL A 72 -16.35 1.36 -11.89
CA VAL A 72 -16.46 2.66 -12.57
C VAL A 72 -17.93 3.05 -12.69
N ASN A 73 -18.26 4.26 -12.26
CA ASN A 73 -19.65 4.81 -12.28
C ASN A 73 -20.69 3.98 -11.50
N GLN A 74 -20.26 3.15 -10.56
CA GLN A 74 -21.15 2.37 -9.70
C GLN A 74 -21.15 2.91 -8.26
N SER A 75 -22.21 2.58 -7.52
CA SER A 75 -22.21 2.71 -6.05
C SER A 75 -21.20 1.75 -5.42
N ASN A 76 -20.91 1.96 -4.14
CA ASN A 76 -20.02 1.07 -3.42
C ASN A 76 -20.42 -0.41 -3.55
N PRO A 77 -19.46 -1.33 -3.73
CA PRO A 77 -19.74 -2.76 -3.78
C PRO A 77 -20.24 -3.27 -2.42
N PRO A 78 -20.81 -4.49 -2.35
CA PRO A 78 -21.09 -5.14 -1.07
C PRO A 78 -19.84 -5.17 -0.17
N LEU A 79 -20.03 -5.02 1.15
CA LEU A 79 -18.93 -4.95 2.13
C LEU A 79 -17.90 -6.07 1.97
N TRP A 80 -18.35 -7.31 1.80
CA TRP A 80 -17.44 -8.46 1.67
C TRP A 80 -16.53 -8.36 0.45
N VAL A 81 -17.00 -7.78 -0.66
CA VAL A 81 -16.17 -7.53 -1.85
C VAL A 81 -15.10 -6.50 -1.53
N LEU A 82 -15.48 -5.39 -0.89
CA LEU A 82 -14.54 -4.36 -0.48
C LEU A 82 -13.46 -4.93 0.46
N LEU A 83 -13.86 -5.75 1.44
CA LEU A 83 -12.93 -6.37 2.37
C LEU A 83 -11.95 -7.32 1.68
N VAL A 84 -12.39 -8.08 0.66
CA VAL A 84 -11.49 -8.91 -0.14
C VAL A 84 -10.46 -8.05 -0.87
N PHE A 85 -10.87 -6.97 -1.50
CA PHE A 85 -9.93 -6.06 -2.16
C PHE A 85 -8.95 -5.42 -1.19
N PHE A 86 -9.39 -4.97 -0.01
CA PHE A 86 -8.49 -4.45 1.02
C PHE A 86 -7.54 -5.53 1.55
N ALA A 87 -8.01 -6.75 1.77
CA ALA A 87 -7.16 -7.84 2.22
C ALA A 87 -6.05 -8.15 1.21
N LEU A 88 -6.36 -8.18 -0.09
CA LEU A 88 -5.37 -8.34 -1.16
C LEU A 88 -4.36 -7.18 -1.20
N GLN A 89 -4.85 -5.93 -1.11
CA GLN A 89 -4.01 -4.74 -1.07
C GLN A 89 -3.06 -4.75 0.13
N PHE A 90 -3.57 -5.08 1.31
CA PHE A 90 -2.78 -5.08 2.53
C PHE A 90 -1.80 -6.24 2.62
N THR A 91 -2.16 -7.39 2.05
CA THR A 91 -1.20 -8.48 1.84
C THR A 91 -0.03 -8.01 0.98
N ALA A 92 -0.30 -7.37 -0.15
CA ALA A 92 0.76 -6.81 -1.00
C ALA A 92 1.60 -5.76 -0.26
N LEU A 93 0.98 -4.87 0.54
CA LEU A 93 1.68 -3.87 1.36
C LEU A 93 2.57 -4.50 2.43
N GLY A 94 2.14 -5.57 3.08
CA GLY A 94 2.94 -6.30 4.06
C GLY A 94 4.24 -6.84 3.47
N PHE A 95 4.21 -7.28 2.21
CA PHE A 95 5.41 -7.65 1.48
C PHE A 95 6.22 -6.45 0.96
N LEU A 96 5.59 -5.32 0.66
CA LEU A 96 6.26 -4.15 0.08
C LEU A 96 7.07 -3.35 1.08
N PHE A 97 6.51 -3.01 2.25
CA PHE A 97 7.10 -2.03 3.15
C PHE A 97 8.50 -2.39 3.62
N GLY A 98 8.70 -3.63 4.07
CA GLY A 98 10.00 -4.08 4.55
C GLY A 98 11.04 -4.11 3.43
N ASN A 99 10.68 -4.65 2.28
CA ASN A 99 11.58 -4.83 1.15
C ASN A 99 11.99 -3.49 0.51
N LEU A 100 11.04 -2.56 0.30
CA LEU A 100 11.35 -1.26 -0.28
C LEU A 100 12.23 -0.42 0.66
N ARG A 101 11.95 -0.44 1.98
CA ARG A 101 12.81 0.24 2.97
C ARG A 101 14.21 -0.34 3.01
N ALA A 102 14.34 -1.66 3.02
CA ALA A 102 15.64 -2.32 3.00
C ALA A 102 16.43 -2.00 1.73
N LEU A 103 15.80 -2.05 0.55
CA LEU A 103 16.41 -1.69 -0.72
C LEU A 103 16.87 -0.22 -0.75
N ALA A 104 16.07 0.71 -0.20
CA ALA A 104 16.44 2.12 -0.13
C ALA A 104 17.62 2.38 0.80
N MET A 105 17.80 1.56 1.86
CA MET A 105 18.89 1.71 2.83
C MET A 105 20.19 1.03 2.42
N GLN A 106 20.17 0.08 1.48
CA GLN A 106 21.37 -0.66 1.06
C GLN A 106 22.57 0.24 0.68
N PRO A 107 22.40 1.31 -0.16
CA PRO A 107 23.54 2.13 -0.59
C PRO A 107 24.09 3.04 0.49
N ILE A 108 23.34 3.29 1.58
CA ILE A 108 23.67 4.23 2.64
C ILE A 108 23.80 3.54 4.02
N GLY A 109 24.11 2.25 4.04
CA GLY A 109 24.20 1.47 5.26
C GLY A 109 25.16 2.04 6.32
N HIS A 110 26.24 2.73 5.91
CA HIS A 110 27.19 3.39 6.81
C HIS A 110 26.62 4.59 7.59
N ILE A 111 25.51 5.18 7.12
CA ILE A 111 24.77 6.26 7.78
C ILE A 111 23.27 5.89 7.95
N ALA A 112 23.00 4.61 8.19
CA ALA A 112 21.63 4.05 8.17
C ALA A 112 20.64 4.81 9.07
N GLY A 113 21.08 5.30 10.23
CA GLY A 113 20.22 6.08 11.15
C GLY A 113 19.73 7.38 10.53
N VAL A 114 20.64 8.17 9.96
CA VAL A 114 20.31 9.44 9.28
C VAL A 114 19.48 9.17 8.02
N GLY A 115 19.88 8.16 7.24
CA GLY A 115 19.16 7.74 6.03
C GLY A 115 17.72 7.31 6.34
N ALA A 116 17.50 6.56 7.40
CA ALA A 116 16.16 6.14 7.83
C ALA A 116 15.30 7.33 8.29
N ALA A 117 15.88 8.29 9.00
CA ALA A 117 15.18 9.49 9.43
C ALA A 117 14.73 10.35 8.23
N ILE A 118 15.63 10.62 7.27
CA ILE A 118 15.33 11.39 6.06
C ILE A 118 14.28 10.67 5.21
N ASN A 119 14.45 9.37 4.98
CA ASN A 119 13.49 8.58 4.20
C ASN A 119 12.12 8.55 4.88
N GLY A 120 12.07 8.40 6.21
CA GLY A 120 10.83 8.45 6.98
C GLY A 120 10.14 9.81 6.86
N PHE A 121 10.89 10.91 7.01
CA PHE A 121 10.36 12.26 6.88
C PHE A 121 9.77 12.51 5.48
N ILE A 122 10.54 12.26 4.42
CA ILE A 122 10.10 12.46 3.04
C ILE A 122 8.87 11.60 2.75
N SER A 123 8.89 10.32 3.13
CA SER A 123 7.77 9.40 2.91
C SER A 123 6.50 9.86 3.62
N THR A 124 6.63 10.41 4.83
CA THR A 124 5.48 10.92 5.59
C THR A 124 4.92 12.20 4.96
N VAL A 125 5.76 13.17 4.64
CA VAL A 125 5.33 14.44 4.02
C VAL A 125 4.64 14.17 2.67
N MET A 126 5.26 13.38 1.81
CA MET A 126 4.65 13.00 0.52
C MET A 126 3.38 12.18 0.72
N GLY A 127 3.41 11.23 1.67
CA GLY A 127 2.26 10.38 1.97
C GLY A 127 1.06 11.17 2.46
N VAL A 128 1.25 12.14 3.35
CA VAL A 128 0.18 13.02 3.86
C VAL A 128 -0.36 13.92 2.75
N GLY A 129 0.52 14.54 1.94
CA GLY A 129 0.10 15.37 0.81
C GLY A 129 -0.77 14.61 -0.19
N ILE A 130 -0.34 13.42 -0.62
CA ILE A 130 -1.10 12.56 -1.53
C ILE A 130 -2.40 12.07 -0.85
N ALA A 131 -2.34 11.71 0.44
CA ALA A 131 -3.51 11.27 1.19
C ALA A 131 -4.58 12.36 1.30
N SER A 132 -4.19 13.60 1.54
CA SER A 132 -5.13 14.73 1.59
C SER A 132 -5.79 15.00 0.24
N LEU A 133 -5.03 14.92 -0.85
CA LEU A 133 -5.56 15.11 -2.20
C LEU A 133 -6.58 14.02 -2.56
N ILE A 134 -6.24 12.75 -2.35
CA ILE A 134 -7.14 11.63 -2.68
C ILE A 134 -8.32 11.60 -1.71
N GLY A 135 -8.07 11.79 -0.40
CA GLY A 135 -9.07 11.72 0.66
C GLY A 135 -10.20 12.73 0.48
N ALA A 136 -9.90 13.92 -0.08
CA ALA A 136 -10.90 14.94 -0.38
C ALA A 136 -12.01 14.44 -1.36
N TYR A 137 -11.71 13.43 -2.16
CA TYR A 137 -12.66 12.85 -3.11
C TYR A 137 -13.36 11.58 -2.59
N VAL A 138 -12.96 11.05 -1.44
CA VAL A 138 -13.57 9.85 -0.82
C VAL A 138 -14.76 10.26 0.06
N SER A 139 -15.76 10.92 -0.52
CA SER A 139 -16.92 11.39 0.22
C SER A 139 -18.11 10.43 0.16
N THR A 140 -18.45 9.93 -1.01
CA THR A 140 -19.63 9.10 -1.25
C THR A 140 -19.31 7.68 -1.69
N THR A 141 -18.14 7.48 -2.30
CA THR A 141 -17.71 6.16 -2.80
C THR A 141 -16.25 5.88 -2.46
N VAL A 142 -15.89 4.61 -2.42
CA VAL A 142 -14.51 4.14 -2.21
C VAL A 142 -13.68 4.18 -3.50
N TRP A 143 -14.32 4.38 -4.65
CA TRP A 143 -13.66 4.36 -5.95
C TRP A 143 -12.44 5.31 -6.07
N PRO A 144 -12.49 6.59 -5.60
CA PRO A 144 -11.34 7.50 -5.68
C PRO A 144 -10.12 7.00 -4.89
N LEU A 145 -10.34 6.25 -3.79
CA LEU A 145 -9.26 5.65 -3.01
C LEU A 145 -8.49 4.62 -3.85
N PHE A 146 -9.20 3.72 -4.52
CA PHE A 146 -8.57 2.70 -5.37
C PHE A 146 -7.96 3.31 -6.64
N LEU A 147 -8.54 4.38 -7.19
CA LEU A 147 -7.92 5.15 -8.26
C LEU A 147 -6.58 5.74 -7.82
N GLY A 148 -6.51 6.31 -6.63
CA GLY A 148 -5.27 6.78 -6.01
C GLY A 148 -4.24 5.65 -5.80
N PHE A 149 -4.68 4.48 -5.34
CA PHE A 149 -3.81 3.30 -5.22
C PHE A 149 -3.26 2.86 -6.57
N THR A 150 -4.09 2.86 -7.61
CA THR A 150 -3.69 2.53 -8.98
C THR A 150 -2.64 3.50 -9.49
N GLY A 151 -2.89 4.81 -9.40
CA GLY A 151 -1.95 5.85 -9.85
C GLY A 151 -0.60 5.78 -9.12
N CYS A 152 -0.62 5.70 -7.78
CA CYS A 152 0.60 5.57 -6.99
C CYS A 152 1.32 4.24 -7.26
N GLY A 153 0.59 3.14 -7.44
CA GLY A 153 1.15 1.83 -7.74
C GLY A 153 1.90 1.82 -9.08
N PHE A 154 1.28 2.33 -10.13
CA PHE A 154 1.92 2.43 -11.45
C PHE A 154 3.09 3.40 -11.45
N ALA A 155 2.97 4.57 -10.83
CA ALA A 155 4.09 5.51 -10.69
C ALA A 155 5.28 4.85 -9.98
N SER A 156 5.02 4.15 -8.87
CA SER A 156 6.05 3.41 -8.14
C SER A 156 6.67 2.29 -8.97
N MET A 157 5.87 1.59 -9.79
CA MET A 157 6.35 0.55 -10.70
C MET A 157 7.30 1.12 -11.74
N VAL A 158 6.94 2.23 -12.37
CA VAL A 158 7.78 2.92 -13.37
C VAL A 158 9.10 3.34 -12.73
N ILE A 159 9.05 4.00 -11.57
CA ILE A 159 10.26 4.42 -10.83
C ILE A 159 11.14 3.21 -10.48
N PHE A 160 10.53 2.12 -10.01
CA PHE A 160 11.25 0.91 -9.62
C PHE A 160 11.95 0.24 -10.81
N LEU A 161 11.31 0.22 -11.98
CA LEU A 161 11.88 -0.38 -13.22
C LEU A 161 12.96 0.51 -13.84
N LEU A 162 12.82 1.84 -13.76
CA LEU A 162 13.81 2.78 -14.26
C LEU A 162 15.07 2.82 -13.41
N ASN A 163 14.96 2.58 -12.10
CA ASN A 163 16.11 2.45 -11.21
C ASN A 163 16.84 1.13 -11.47
N LYS A 164 17.63 1.07 -12.55
CA LYS A 164 18.61 -0.01 -12.73
C LYS A 164 19.57 0.04 -11.54
N PRO A 165 19.78 -1.07 -10.81
CA PRO A 165 20.83 -1.09 -9.80
C PRO A 165 22.13 -0.76 -10.51
N LEU A 166 22.86 0.22 -9.99
CA LEU A 166 24.28 0.36 -10.27
C LEU A 166 24.90 -1.00 -9.91
N GLN A 167 25.10 -1.84 -10.91
CA GLN A 167 25.94 -3.01 -10.76
C GLN A 167 27.34 -2.47 -10.44
N ARG A 168 27.67 -2.40 -9.16
CA ARG A 168 29.06 -2.34 -8.78
C ARG A 168 29.65 -3.68 -9.21
N THR A 169 30.28 -3.65 -10.36
CA THR A 169 31.33 -4.60 -10.72
C THR A 169 32.40 -4.47 -9.64
N ILE A 170 32.51 -5.48 -8.79
CA ILE A 170 33.69 -5.74 -7.95
C ILE A 170 34.45 -6.82 -8.66
#